data_ca958bc8db47cfc8d8f0b5a90c2df92b
#
_entry.id   ca958bc8db47cfc8d8f0b5a90c2df92b
#
_cell.length_a   1.000
_cell.length_b   1.000
_cell.length_c   1.000
_cell.angle_alpha   90.00
_cell.angle_beta   90.00
_cell.angle_gamma   90.00
#
_symmetry.space_group_name_H-M   'P 1'
#
loop_
_entity.id
_entity.type
_entity.pdbx_description
1 polymer ?
#
loop_
_entity_poly.entity_id
_entity_poly.type
_entity_poly.pdbx_seq_one_letter_code
_entity_poly.pdbx_strand_id
1 'polypeptide(L)'
;IKEVAPNVPDHHIFYENKDDKTTIKQLQQMFTYDDYFKKLIENSPIREVAEIVLREKAQPKNLQFFNKPPGIGKPTPPHQDGYYFMLKKHNAVTCWLALENVDEENGCIHYVKGSHKLEYRPHGRSNVLGFSQGITDFGNNDDKKNTVSFPGEPGTFLIHNAKTIHWAEGNKSKTRTRKARSEEHTSELQSP
;
A
#
# COMPACT_ATOMS: atom_id res chain seq x y z
N ILE A 1 -10.23 -13.42 3.29
CA ILE A 1 -10.78 -12.06 3.47
C ILE A 1 -12.21 -12.13 4.01
N LYS A 2 -13.10 -12.93 3.43
CA LYS A 2 -14.51 -13.03 3.88
C LYS A 2 -14.65 -13.46 5.36
N GLU A 3 -13.75 -14.28 5.84
CA GLU A 3 -13.72 -14.77 7.24
C GLU A 3 -13.10 -13.75 8.20
N VAL A 4 -12.17 -12.94 7.73
CA VAL A 4 -11.44 -11.96 8.54
C VAL A 4 -12.19 -10.64 8.65
N ALA A 5 -12.78 -10.18 7.55
CA ALA A 5 -13.44 -8.87 7.48
C ALA A 5 -14.48 -8.62 8.59
N PRO A 6 -15.29 -9.62 9.03
CA PRO A 6 -16.24 -9.42 10.14
C PRO A 6 -15.57 -9.13 11.50
N ASN A 7 -14.31 -9.51 11.67
CA ASN A 7 -13.55 -9.31 12.91
C ASN A 7 -12.73 -8.03 12.93
N VAL A 8 -12.67 -7.32 11.79
CA VAL A 8 -11.91 -6.09 11.66
C VAL A 8 -12.76 -4.90 12.06
N PRO A 9 -12.33 -4.05 13.00
CA PRO A 9 -13.10 -2.89 13.43
C PRO A 9 -13.23 -1.83 12.32
N ASP A 10 -14.27 -1.04 12.38
CA ASP A 10 -14.64 -0.06 11.34
C ASP A 10 -13.52 0.93 10.97
N HIS A 11 -12.61 1.22 11.87
CA HIS A 11 -11.49 2.13 11.59
C HIS A 11 -10.34 1.47 10.81
N HIS A 12 -10.38 0.14 10.62
CA HIS A 12 -9.40 -0.61 9.84
C HIS A 12 -9.99 -1.31 8.61
N ILE A 13 -11.30 -1.17 8.36
CA ILE A 13 -11.96 -1.66 7.16
C ILE A 13 -12.61 -0.52 6.38
N PHE A 14 -12.31 -0.43 5.10
CA PHE A 14 -12.82 0.61 4.22
C PHE A 14 -13.53 -0.01 3.01
N TYR A 15 -14.63 0.61 2.60
CA TYR A 15 -15.44 0.19 1.46
C TYR A 15 -15.47 1.30 0.40
N GLU A 16 -15.53 0.96 -0.88
CA GLU A 16 -15.76 1.96 -1.95
C GLU A 16 -17.18 2.53 -1.87
N ASN A 17 -18.15 1.68 -1.51
CA ASN A 17 -19.51 2.07 -1.15
C ASN A 17 -19.82 1.58 0.26
N LYS A 18 -20.11 2.48 1.19
CA LYS A 18 -20.37 2.14 2.60
C LYS A 18 -21.62 1.29 2.81
N ASP A 19 -22.58 1.42 1.91
CA ASP A 19 -23.85 0.68 1.96
C ASP A 19 -23.76 -0.71 1.33
N ASP A 20 -22.67 -1.00 0.63
CA ASP A 20 -22.38 -2.29 0.02
C ASP A 20 -21.09 -2.90 0.58
N LYS A 21 -21.24 -3.79 1.54
CA LYS A 21 -20.13 -4.50 2.19
C LYS A 21 -19.35 -5.45 1.28
N THR A 22 -19.81 -5.72 0.08
CA THR A 22 -19.05 -6.48 -0.93
C THR A 22 -17.95 -5.65 -1.60
N THR A 23 -18.01 -4.32 -1.47
CA THR A 23 -17.08 -3.37 -2.09
C THR A 23 -15.88 -3.04 -1.19
N ILE A 24 -15.34 -4.03 -0.47
CA ILE A 24 -14.15 -3.82 0.34
C ILE A 24 -13.06 -3.20 -0.52
N LYS A 25 -12.54 -2.06 -0.05
CA LYS A 25 -11.43 -1.33 -0.64
C LYS A 25 -10.11 -1.68 0.03
N GLN A 26 -10.12 -1.74 1.36
CA GLN A 26 -8.91 -1.91 2.15
C GLN A 26 -9.24 -2.56 3.50
N LEU A 27 -8.40 -3.50 3.91
CA LEU A 27 -8.32 -4.01 5.28
C LEU A 27 -6.92 -3.70 5.80
N GLN A 28 -6.84 -3.05 6.94
CA GLN A 28 -5.58 -2.70 7.59
C GLN A 28 -5.34 -3.59 8.82
N GLN A 29 -4.09 -3.69 9.26
CA GLN A 29 -3.68 -4.37 10.49
C GLN A 29 -4.16 -5.83 10.58
N MET A 30 -4.25 -6.53 9.45
CA MET A 30 -4.84 -7.88 9.38
C MET A 30 -4.16 -8.88 10.32
N PHE A 31 -2.88 -8.70 10.58
CA PHE A 31 -2.11 -9.56 11.50
C PHE A 31 -2.51 -9.42 12.98
N THR A 32 -3.27 -8.36 13.31
CA THR A 32 -3.81 -8.15 14.67
C THR A 32 -5.09 -8.93 14.90
N TYR A 33 -5.81 -9.28 13.82
CA TYR A 33 -7.16 -9.84 13.87
C TYR A 33 -7.23 -11.30 13.45
N ASP A 34 -6.12 -11.88 12.99
CA ASP A 34 -6.12 -13.25 12.50
C ASP A 34 -4.72 -13.87 12.60
N ASP A 35 -4.65 -15.07 13.22
CA ASP A 35 -3.37 -15.76 13.47
C ASP A 35 -2.64 -16.22 12.20
N TYR A 36 -3.37 -16.49 11.11
CA TYR A 36 -2.75 -16.82 9.84
C TYR A 36 -1.95 -15.63 9.31
N PHE A 37 -2.54 -14.43 9.33
CA PHE A 37 -1.86 -13.22 8.88
C PHE A 37 -0.74 -12.79 9.82
N LYS A 38 -0.89 -13.05 11.12
CA LYS A 38 0.20 -12.87 12.09
C LYS A 38 1.40 -13.74 11.76
N LYS A 39 1.20 -15.04 11.60
CA LYS A 39 2.26 -15.97 11.21
C LYS A 39 2.86 -15.61 9.86
N LEU A 40 2.04 -15.14 8.92
CA LEU A 40 2.46 -14.76 7.58
C LEU A 40 3.45 -13.59 7.62
N ILE A 41 3.15 -12.50 8.32
CA ILE A 41 4.03 -11.32 8.36
C ILE A 41 5.29 -11.56 9.20
N GLU A 42 5.21 -12.41 10.22
CA GLU A 42 6.32 -12.70 11.11
C GLU A 42 7.33 -13.70 10.52
N ASN A 43 6.87 -14.63 9.67
CA ASN A 43 7.67 -15.77 9.22
C ASN A 43 7.71 -15.95 7.70
N SER A 44 7.35 -14.92 6.91
CA SER A 44 7.36 -15.03 5.45
C SER A 44 8.74 -14.76 4.85
N PRO A 45 9.03 -15.30 3.65
CA PRO A 45 10.20 -14.89 2.87
C PRO A 45 10.23 -13.38 2.57
N ILE A 46 9.08 -12.72 2.58
CA ILE A 46 8.96 -11.27 2.39
C ILE A 46 9.66 -10.53 3.52
N ARG A 47 9.52 -11.00 4.75
CA ARG A 47 10.23 -10.42 5.90
C ARG A 47 11.74 -10.54 5.74
N GLU A 48 12.25 -11.68 5.27
CA GLU A 48 13.69 -11.87 5.01
C GLU A 48 14.19 -10.87 3.96
N VAL A 49 13.43 -10.67 2.89
CA VAL A 49 13.74 -9.66 1.87
C VAL A 49 13.73 -8.25 2.47
N ALA A 50 12.74 -7.94 3.31
CA ALA A 50 12.68 -6.66 4.01
C ALA A 50 13.92 -6.43 4.90
N GLU A 51 14.39 -7.44 5.64
CA GLU A 51 15.60 -7.38 6.47
C GLU A 51 16.87 -7.13 5.64
N ILE A 52 16.98 -7.78 4.48
CA ILE A 52 18.10 -7.54 3.55
C ILE A 52 18.13 -6.08 3.08
N VAL A 53 16.97 -5.54 2.69
CA VAL A 53 16.86 -4.15 2.19
C VAL A 53 17.06 -3.13 3.31
N LEU A 54 16.49 -3.37 4.48
CA LEU A 54 16.67 -2.51 5.67
C LEU A 54 18.07 -2.59 6.25
N ARG A 55 18.80 -3.70 6.01
CA ARG A 55 20.08 -4.06 6.64
C ARG A 55 19.98 -4.14 8.18
N GLU A 56 18.83 -4.39 8.69
CA GLU A 56 18.46 -4.49 10.10
C GLU A 56 17.31 -5.48 10.25
N LYS A 57 17.04 -5.95 11.48
CA LYS A 57 15.87 -6.80 11.74
C LYS A 57 14.57 -6.05 11.42
N ALA A 58 13.70 -6.68 10.65
CA ALA A 58 12.42 -6.13 10.29
C ALA A 58 11.38 -6.32 11.39
N GLN A 59 10.73 -5.24 11.79
CA GLN A 59 9.56 -5.25 12.66
C GLN A 59 8.31 -5.05 11.81
N PRO A 60 7.30 -5.93 11.93
CA PRO A 60 6.02 -5.74 11.27
C PRO A 60 5.35 -4.44 11.72
N LYS A 61 4.93 -3.61 10.77
CA LYS A 61 4.18 -2.39 11.05
C LYS A 61 2.73 -2.51 10.63
N ASN A 62 2.48 -3.08 9.46
CA ASN A 62 1.14 -3.25 8.93
C ASN A 62 1.12 -4.38 7.90
N LEU A 63 0.03 -5.11 7.85
CA LEU A 63 -0.31 -6.03 6.77
C LEU A 63 -1.70 -5.66 6.28
N GLN A 64 -1.79 -5.33 4.99
CA GLN A 64 -2.98 -4.79 4.38
C GLN A 64 -3.43 -5.61 3.17
N PHE A 65 -4.72 -5.68 3.01
CA PHE A 65 -5.35 -6.09 1.75
C PHE A 65 -5.91 -4.87 1.05
N PHE A 66 -5.61 -4.74 -0.23
CA PHE A 66 -6.16 -3.72 -1.12
C PHE A 66 -7.00 -4.35 -2.21
N ASN A 67 -8.11 -3.72 -2.52
CA ASN A 67 -8.94 -4.09 -3.65
C ASN A 67 -9.48 -2.84 -4.34
N LYS A 68 -9.50 -2.88 -5.66
CA LYS A 68 -10.19 -1.91 -6.50
C LYS A 68 -11.28 -2.67 -7.28
N PRO A 69 -12.54 -2.64 -6.82
CA PRO A 69 -13.65 -3.27 -7.54
C PRO A 69 -13.82 -2.69 -8.94
N PRO A 70 -14.39 -3.47 -9.90
CA PRO A 70 -14.57 -3.01 -11.26
C PRO A 70 -15.39 -1.74 -11.34
N GLY A 71 -14.92 -0.76 -12.10
CA GLY A 71 -15.63 0.48 -12.43
C GLY A 71 -15.83 1.49 -11.29
N ILE A 72 -15.65 1.06 -10.03
CA ILE A 72 -15.85 1.92 -8.85
C ILE A 72 -14.59 2.10 -7.99
N GLY A 73 -13.58 1.27 -8.19
CA GLY A 73 -12.32 1.35 -7.45
C GLY A 73 -11.62 2.68 -7.65
N LYS A 74 -11.55 3.51 -6.61
CA LYS A 74 -11.00 4.87 -6.67
C LYS A 74 -9.48 4.86 -6.73
N PRO A 75 -8.85 5.93 -7.25
CA PRO A 75 -7.40 6.06 -7.26
C PRO A 75 -6.81 6.09 -5.85
N THR A 76 -5.55 5.75 -5.74
CA THR A 76 -4.70 5.98 -4.57
C THR A 76 -3.92 7.26 -4.83
N PRO A 77 -4.01 8.30 -3.99
CA PRO A 77 -3.32 9.56 -4.21
C PRO A 77 -1.81 9.38 -4.15
N PRO A 78 -1.03 10.22 -4.84
CA PRO A 78 0.42 10.24 -4.71
C PRO A 78 0.83 10.50 -3.26
N HIS A 79 1.70 9.65 -2.71
CA HIS A 79 2.14 9.74 -1.32
C HIS A 79 3.50 9.08 -1.11
N GLN A 80 4.05 9.28 0.07
CA GLN A 80 5.24 8.63 0.60
C GLN A 80 4.85 7.96 1.92
N ASP A 81 5.01 6.65 2.03
CA ASP A 81 4.56 5.87 3.19
C ASP A 81 5.13 6.36 4.52
N GLY A 82 6.40 6.77 4.49
CA GLY A 82 7.07 7.25 5.69
C GLY A 82 6.45 8.50 6.31
N TYR A 83 5.65 9.24 5.55
CA TYR A 83 4.89 10.36 6.08
C TYR A 83 3.80 9.91 7.07
N TYR A 84 3.25 8.71 6.86
CA TYR A 84 2.28 8.10 7.78
C TYR A 84 2.94 7.39 8.96
N PHE A 85 4.18 6.91 8.78
CA PHE A 85 4.83 6.05 9.77
C PHE A 85 5.39 6.81 10.97
N MET A 86 5.70 8.10 10.80
CA MET A 86 6.25 8.98 11.85
C MET A 86 7.50 8.40 12.54
N LEU A 87 8.38 7.75 11.76
CA LEU A 87 9.59 7.10 12.25
C LEU A 87 10.74 8.11 12.40
N LYS A 88 11.58 7.93 13.43
CA LYS A 88 12.75 8.79 13.65
C LYS A 88 13.82 8.63 12.56
N LYS A 89 14.12 7.38 12.17
CA LYS A 89 15.15 7.06 11.17
C LYS A 89 14.59 6.96 9.74
N HIS A 90 13.28 6.93 9.58
CA HIS A 90 12.60 6.70 8.30
C HIS A 90 13.07 5.44 7.55
N ASN A 91 13.61 4.47 8.28
CA ASN A 91 14.09 3.20 7.72
C ASN A 91 12.94 2.20 7.70
N ALA A 92 12.16 2.27 6.65
CA ALA A 92 11.03 1.37 6.41
C ALA A 92 10.89 1.04 4.93
N VAL A 93 10.31 -0.12 4.67
CA VAL A 93 10.00 -0.61 3.33
C VAL A 93 8.57 -1.12 3.29
N THR A 94 7.96 -0.97 2.13
CA THR A 94 6.68 -1.56 1.79
C THR A 94 6.90 -2.63 0.73
N CYS A 95 6.40 -3.82 1.02
CA CYS A 95 6.43 -5.00 0.18
C CYS A 95 5.03 -5.20 -0.40
N TRP A 96 4.86 -4.95 -1.68
CA TRP A 96 3.59 -5.04 -2.37
C TRP A 96 3.55 -6.27 -3.29
N LEU A 97 2.49 -7.07 -3.16
CA LEU A 97 2.29 -8.32 -3.90
C LEU A 97 0.99 -8.27 -4.69
N ALA A 98 1.07 -8.42 -6.00
CA ALA A 98 -0.12 -8.60 -6.85
C ALA A 98 -0.78 -9.96 -6.56
N LEU A 99 -2.07 -9.97 -6.30
CA LEU A 99 -2.87 -11.18 -6.11
C LEU A 99 -3.68 -11.57 -7.36
N GLU A 100 -3.71 -10.68 -8.34
CA GLU A 100 -4.38 -10.81 -9.64
C GLU A 100 -3.52 -10.15 -10.71
N ASN A 101 -3.89 -10.31 -11.99
CA ASN A 101 -3.30 -9.52 -13.06
C ASN A 101 -3.58 -8.04 -12.85
N VAL A 102 -2.55 -7.24 -12.88
CA VAL A 102 -2.61 -5.78 -12.70
C VAL A 102 -2.02 -5.06 -13.90
N ASP A 103 -2.71 -4.04 -14.37
CA ASP A 103 -2.28 -3.20 -15.49
C ASP A 103 -2.84 -1.77 -15.36
N GLU A 104 -2.60 -0.95 -16.38
CA GLU A 104 -3.05 0.44 -16.42
C GLU A 104 -4.59 0.57 -16.37
N GLU A 105 -5.33 -0.40 -16.91
CA GLU A 105 -6.78 -0.36 -16.92
C GLU A 105 -7.37 -0.58 -15.52
N ASN A 106 -6.84 -1.53 -14.75
CA ASN A 106 -7.35 -1.86 -13.42
C ASN A 106 -6.57 -1.22 -12.26
N GLY A 107 -5.58 -0.37 -12.56
CA GLY A 107 -4.88 0.47 -11.60
C GLY A 107 -3.65 -0.20 -10.98
N CYS A 108 -2.66 -0.52 -11.80
CA CYS A 108 -1.33 -0.91 -11.34
C CYS A 108 -0.66 0.22 -10.55
N ILE A 109 0.41 -0.12 -9.83
CA ILE A 109 1.16 0.86 -9.07
C ILE A 109 2.09 1.67 -9.99
N HIS A 110 2.26 2.95 -9.67
CA HIS A 110 3.19 3.87 -10.32
C HIS A 110 4.21 4.35 -9.30
N TYR A 111 5.45 4.51 -9.73
CA TYR A 111 6.53 5.10 -8.93
C TYR A 111 7.16 6.29 -9.65
N VAL A 112 7.61 7.28 -8.87
CA VAL A 112 8.50 8.33 -9.37
C VAL A 112 9.94 7.88 -9.15
N LYS A 113 10.67 7.59 -10.24
CA LYS A 113 12.06 7.13 -10.18
C LYS A 113 12.94 8.10 -9.42
N GLY A 114 13.75 7.56 -8.50
CA GLY A 114 14.72 8.34 -7.74
C GLY A 114 14.14 9.15 -6.57
N SER A 115 12.82 9.22 -6.41
CA SER A 115 12.17 10.01 -5.35
C SER A 115 12.59 9.62 -3.93
N HIS A 116 12.95 8.36 -3.70
CA HIS A 116 13.47 7.89 -2.40
C HIS A 116 14.78 8.56 -1.97
N LYS A 117 15.50 9.20 -2.89
CA LYS A 117 16.74 9.94 -2.61
C LYS A 117 16.50 11.40 -2.18
N LEU A 118 15.26 11.84 -2.30
CA LEU A 118 14.83 13.19 -1.96
C LEU A 118 14.16 13.21 -0.59
N GLU A 119 13.91 14.42 -0.07
CA GLU A 119 13.18 14.62 1.17
C GLU A 119 11.68 14.37 0.98
N TYR A 120 10.95 14.30 2.11
CA TYR A 120 9.49 14.24 2.09
C TYR A 120 8.91 15.51 1.48
N ARG A 121 7.98 15.32 0.57
CA ARG A 121 7.21 16.43 0.01
C ARG A 121 6.06 16.83 0.93
N PRO A 122 5.53 18.05 0.81
CA PRO A 122 4.38 18.48 1.58
C PRO A 122 3.18 17.55 1.33
N HIS A 123 2.59 17.02 2.40
CA HIS A 123 1.36 16.27 2.36
C HIS A 123 0.23 17.10 2.97
N GLY A 124 -0.95 16.97 2.41
CA GLY A 124 -2.17 17.59 2.89
C GLY A 124 -3.32 16.59 2.92
N ARG A 125 -4.43 17.00 3.51
CA ARG A 125 -5.62 16.16 3.64
C ARG A 125 -6.07 15.61 2.29
N SER A 126 -6.24 14.31 2.22
CA SER A 126 -6.83 13.63 1.06
C SER A 126 -8.33 13.42 1.29
N ASN A 127 -9.10 13.48 0.20
CA ASN A 127 -10.51 13.12 0.21
C ASN A 127 -10.74 11.65 -0.19
N VAL A 128 -9.67 10.86 -0.25
CA VAL A 128 -9.73 9.44 -0.61
C VAL A 128 -9.82 8.61 0.66
N LEU A 129 -10.91 7.88 0.82
CA LEU A 129 -11.12 6.99 1.96
C LEU A 129 -9.99 5.95 2.06
N GLY A 130 -9.45 5.75 3.27
CA GLY A 130 -8.30 4.87 3.52
C GLY A 130 -6.92 5.55 3.32
N PHE A 131 -6.90 6.77 2.78
CA PHE A 131 -5.69 7.59 2.61
C PHE A 131 -5.94 8.99 3.17
N SER A 132 -5.55 9.22 4.42
CA SER A 132 -5.82 10.49 5.11
C SER A 132 -5.09 11.69 4.50
N GLN A 133 -3.97 11.45 3.82
CA GLN A 133 -3.10 12.49 3.27
C GLN A 133 -2.55 12.09 1.88
N GLY A 134 -2.10 13.08 1.14
CA GLY A 134 -1.41 12.92 -0.14
C GLY A 134 -0.51 14.11 -0.42
N ILE A 135 0.41 13.97 -1.35
CA ILE A 135 1.33 15.04 -1.77
C ILE A 135 0.53 16.16 -2.43
N THR A 136 0.70 17.39 -1.94
CA THR A 136 -0.10 18.54 -2.39
C THR A 136 0.42 19.22 -3.65
N ASP A 137 1.70 19.05 -3.97
CA ASP A 137 2.40 19.66 -5.09
C ASP A 137 2.79 18.65 -6.19
N PHE A 138 2.13 17.47 -6.22
CA PHE A 138 2.37 16.43 -7.21
C PHE A 138 1.88 16.85 -8.62
N GLY A 139 2.59 16.36 -9.64
CA GLY A 139 2.20 16.51 -11.05
C GLY A 139 3.01 17.55 -11.81
N ASN A 140 4.12 17.99 -11.26
CA ASN A 140 5.10 18.83 -11.97
C ASN A 140 5.78 18.05 -13.13
N ASN A 141 6.61 18.72 -13.91
CA ASN A 141 7.27 18.13 -15.08
C ASN A 141 8.23 16.98 -14.71
N ASP A 142 8.91 17.09 -13.56
CA ASP A 142 9.83 16.04 -13.10
C ASP A 142 9.08 14.81 -12.64
N ASP A 143 7.95 14.96 -11.95
CA ASP A 143 7.06 13.85 -11.58
C ASP A 143 6.63 13.08 -12.83
N LYS A 144 6.10 13.80 -13.82
CA LYS A 144 5.61 13.22 -15.09
C LYS A 144 6.72 12.48 -15.85
N LYS A 145 7.89 13.11 -15.97
CA LYS A 145 9.05 12.55 -16.70
C LYS A 145 9.60 11.29 -16.03
N ASN A 146 9.56 11.24 -14.69
CA ASN A 146 10.15 10.15 -13.92
C ASN A 146 9.13 9.11 -13.46
N THR A 147 7.84 9.27 -13.76
CA THR A 147 6.82 8.27 -13.46
C THR A 147 6.99 7.04 -14.34
N VAL A 148 6.92 5.88 -13.70
CA VAL A 148 6.87 4.57 -14.36
C VAL A 148 5.77 3.72 -13.73
N SER A 149 5.06 2.95 -14.55
CA SER A 149 4.05 1.99 -14.12
C SER A 149 4.62 0.59 -14.01
N PHE A 150 3.99 -0.23 -13.17
CA PHE A 150 4.39 -1.60 -12.93
C PHE A 150 3.19 -2.54 -13.08
N PRO A 151 2.82 -2.89 -14.34
CA PRO A 151 1.90 -3.98 -14.59
C PRO A 151 2.55 -5.31 -14.21
N GLY A 152 1.74 -6.32 -13.91
CA GLY A 152 2.26 -7.63 -13.56
C GLY A 152 1.17 -8.68 -13.39
N GLU A 153 1.62 -9.94 -13.32
CA GLU A 153 0.81 -11.11 -13.07
C GLU A 153 0.66 -11.39 -11.57
N PRO A 154 -0.25 -12.30 -11.15
CA PRO A 154 -0.29 -12.76 -9.76
C PRO A 154 1.07 -13.28 -9.31
N GLY A 155 1.52 -12.82 -8.14
CA GLY A 155 2.87 -13.10 -7.63
C GLY A 155 3.92 -12.04 -7.96
N THR A 156 3.63 -11.07 -8.83
CA THR A 156 4.51 -9.92 -9.04
C THR A 156 4.75 -9.21 -7.71
N PHE A 157 6.02 -9.11 -7.33
CA PHE A 157 6.46 -8.55 -6.06
C PHE A 157 7.23 -7.25 -6.28
N LEU A 158 6.80 -6.21 -5.63
CA LEU A 158 7.44 -4.89 -5.64
C LEU A 158 7.86 -4.53 -4.22
N ILE A 159 9.06 -3.97 -4.07
CA ILE A 159 9.52 -3.43 -2.80
C ILE A 159 9.96 -1.99 -3.00
N HIS A 160 9.56 -1.11 -2.09
CA HIS A 160 9.95 0.29 -2.14
C HIS A 160 10.25 0.87 -0.76
N ASN A 161 11.17 1.84 -0.75
CA ASN A 161 11.52 2.57 0.46
C ASN A 161 10.38 3.52 0.86
N ALA A 162 10.25 3.78 2.15
CA ALA A 162 9.24 4.67 2.73
C ALA A 162 9.20 6.09 2.14
N LYS A 163 10.31 6.57 1.56
CA LYS A 163 10.41 7.86 0.86
C LYS A 163 10.00 7.79 -0.63
N THR A 164 9.75 6.61 -1.18
CA THR A 164 9.40 6.49 -2.60
C THR A 164 8.00 7.05 -2.85
N ILE A 165 7.91 8.03 -3.74
CA ILE A 165 6.62 8.56 -4.19
C ILE A 165 5.96 7.51 -5.07
N HIS A 166 4.73 7.13 -4.69
CA HIS A 166 3.95 6.17 -5.44
C HIS A 166 2.45 6.48 -5.39
N TRP A 167 1.73 5.91 -6.33
CA TRP A 167 0.31 6.13 -6.51
C TRP A 167 -0.31 5.09 -7.45
N ALA A 168 -1.62 5.08 -7.60
CA ALA A 168 -2.30 4.21 -8.55
C ALA A 168 -3.59 4.85 -9.07
N GLU A 169 -3.88 4.68 -10.36
CA GLU A 169 -5.14 5.09 -10.96
C GLU A 169 -6.33 4.30 -10.39
N GLY A 170 -7.52 4.81 -10.64
CA GLY A 170 -8.75 4.08 -10.37
C GLY A 170 -8.89 2.86 -11.30
N ASN A 171 -9.71 1.91 -10.90
CA ASN A 171 -10.04 0.77 -11.75
C ASN A 171 -11.09 1.18 -12.79
N LYS A 172 -10.69 1.24 -14.07
CA LYS A 172 -11.54 1.56 -15.23
C LYS A 172 -12.13 0.30 -15.87
N SER A 173 -11.61 -0.87 -15.52
CA SER A 173 -12.16 -2.14 -16.03
C SER A 173 -13.58 -2.37 -15.54
N LYS A 174 -14.44 -2.83 -16.42
CA LYS A 174 -15.84 -3.14 -16.09
C LYS A 174 -16.03 -4.51 -15.43
N THR A 175 -15.03 -5.39 -15.55
CA THR A 175 -15.14 -6.80 -15.16
C THR A 175 -14.04 -7.29 -14.23
N ARG A 176 -12.84 -6.67 -14.26
CA ARG A 176 -11.68 -7.13 -13.50
C ARG A 176 -11.52 -6.35 -12.20
N THR A 177 -11.32 -7.06 -11.10
CA THR A 177 -10.83 -6.49 -9.85
C THR A 177 -9.33 -6.21 -9.93
N ARG A 178 -8.80 -5.46 -8.97
CA ARG A 178 -7.36 -5.37 -8.71
C ARG A 178 -7.08 -5.58 -7.24
N LYS A 179 -6.66 -6.80 -6.91
CA LYS A 179 -6.34 -7.19 -5.53
C LYS A 179 -4.83 -7.23 -5.33
N ALA A 180 -4.41 -6.75 -4.18
CA ALA A 180 -3.02 -6.78 -3.76
C ALA A 180 -2.92 -6.96 -2.24
N ARG A 181 -1.77 -7.47 -1.81
CA ARG A 181 -1.34 -7.47 -0.40
C ARG A 181 -0.18 -6.50 -0.26
N SER A 182 -0.17 -5.72 0.81
CA SER A 182 0.96 -4.89 1.20
C SER A 182 1.41 -5.25 2.60
N GLU A 183 2.72 -5.40 2.78
CA GLU A 183 3.36 -5.59 4.07
C GLU A 183 4.34 -4.44 4.30
N GLU A 184 4.19 -3.75 5.42
CA GLU A 184 5.04 -2.66 5.83
C GLU A 184 5.94 -3.11 6.97
N HIS A 185 7.24 -2.92 6.79
CA HIS A 185 8.27 -3.29 7.75
C HIS A 185 9.18 -2.11 8.08
N THR A 186 9.57 -2.00 9.33
CA THR A 186 10.52 -0.98 9.80
C THR A 186 11.62 -1.64 10.63
N SER A 187 12.78 -0.98 10.71
CA SER A 187 13.83 -1.38 11.66
C SER A 187 13.63 -0.79 13.07
N GLU A 188 12.65 0.07 13.27
CA GLU A 188 12.40 0.72 14.54
C GLU A 188 11.36 -0.05 15.37
N LEU A 189 11.68 -0.24 16.65
CA LEU A 189 10.69 -0.71 17.61
C LEU A 189 9.59 0.36 17.74
N GLN A 190 8.35 -0.05 17.59
CA GLN A 190 7.24 0.83 17.90
C GLN A 190 7.17 1.01 19.40
N SER A 191 7.12 2.26 19.85
CA SER A 191 6.76 2.54 21.26
C SER A 191 5.34 2.02 21.48
N PRO A 192 5.10 1.34 22.61
CA PRO A 192 3.77 0.86 22.96
C PRO A 192 2.75 2.02 23.08
#